data_0eb2ff018250b820e6325632b1463027
#
_entry.id   0eb2ff018250b820e6325632b1463027
#
_cell.length_a   1.000
_cell.length_b   1.000
_cell.length_c   1.000
_cell.angle_alpha   90.00
_cell.angle_beta   90.00
_cell.angle_gamma   90.00
#
_symmetry.space_group_name_H-M   'P 1'
#
loop_
_entity.id
_entity.type
_entity.pdbx_description
1 polymer ?
#
loop_
_entity_poly.entity_id
_entity_poly.type
_entity_poly.pdbx_seq_one_letter_code
_entity_poly.pdbx_strand_id
1 'polypeptide(L)'
;YLYTDNDKSLQIILLDLRWNRTALTEIIDTGILEEREAQQRGPYEASLGADARLLGEYQWQWLEEQMQVPADVRIIGSSIQLLAEFTGWETWANYPKDRQRFFELLAEYQREPILIISGDVHWAELSEINTTNNDWPLIELTSSGLTEEWSEISPNRHRVGPAFAEANFGLIEIDW
;
A
#
# COMPACT_ATOMS: atom_id res chain seq x y z
N TYR A 1 -12.20 7.06 -10.84
CA TYR A 1 -12.71 6.74 -12.19
C TYR A 1 -13.54 5.46 -12.11
N LEU A 2 -14.72 5.48 -12.72
CA LEU A 2 -15.59 4.31 -12.84
C LEU A 2 -15.72 3.93 -14.30
N TYR A 3 -15.33 2.70 -14.64
CA TYR A 3 -15.52 2.09 -15.94
C TYR A 3 -16.68 1.09 -15.87
N THR A 4 -17.57 1.11 -16.86
CA THR A 4 -18.69 0.17 -16.95
C THR A 4 -18.73 -0.46 -18.34
N ASP A 5 -18.90 -1.77 -18.37
CA ASP A 5 -19.09 -2.53 -19.60
C ASP A 5 -20.21 -3.56 -19.38
N ASN A 6 -21.28 -3.48 -20.16
CA ASN A 6 -22.51 -4.21 -19.94
C ASN A 6 -23.03 -3.95 -18.51
N ASP A 7 -23.20 -4.97 -17.69
CA ASP A 7 -23.66 -4.86 -16.30
C ASP A 7 -22.50 -4.93 -15.28
N LYS A 8 -21.24 -4.79 -15.75
CA LYS A 8 -20.03 -4.88 -14.92
C LYS A 8 -19.34 -3.55 -14.75
N SER A 9 -18.75 -3.34 -13.59
CA SER A 9 -18.12 -2.09 -13.23
C SER A 9 -16.78 -2.27 -12.52
N LEU A 10 -15.78 -1.50 -12.95
CA LEU A 10 -14.48 -1.37 -12.33
C LEU A 10 -14.29 0.06 -11.82
N GLN A 11 -14.06 0.23 -10.54
CA GLN A 11 -13.65 1.52 -9.99
C GLN A 11 -12.13 1.56 -9.79
N ILE A 12 -11.51 2.67 -10.23
CA ILE A 12 -10.10 2.96 -9.99
C ILE A 12 -10.00 4.21 -9.13
N ILE A 13 -9.39 4.10 -7.96
CA ILE A 13 -9.13 5.17 -7.00
C ILE A 13 -7.61 5.37 -6.93
N LEU A 14 -7.13 6.59 -7.16
CA LEU A 14 -5.73 6.96 -7.01
C LEU A 14 -5.57 7.88 -5.81
N LEU A 15 -4.73 7.48 -4.85
CA LEU A 15 -4.47 8.23 -3.63
C LEU A 15 -3.27 9.16 -3.81
N ASP A 16 -3.39 10.40 -3.34
CA ASP A 16 -2.26 11.31 -3.18
C ASP A 16 -1.64 11.11 -1.78
N LEU A 17 -0.50 10.45 -1.75
CA LEU A 17 0.25 10.16 -0.52
C LEU A 17 1.42 11.15 -0.29
N ARG A 18 1.47 12.25 -1.04
CA ARG A 18 2.59 13.19 -0.98
C ARG A 18 2.20 14.58 -0.46
N TRP A 19 1.06 15.11 -0.88
CA TRP A 19 0.68 16.50 -0.61
C TRP A 19 0.46 16.81 0.88
N ASN A 20 -0.23 15.93 1.60
CA ASN A 20 -0.60 16.14 3.01
C ASN A 20 0.30 15.41 4.00
N ARG A 21 1.23 14.61 3.52
CA ARG A 21 2.09 13.78 4.35
C ARG A 21 2.98 14.62 5.27
N THR A 22 3.02 14.27 6.55
CA THR A 22 4.05 14.78 7.46
C THR A 22 5.41 14.18 7.15
N ALA A 23 6.49 14.82 7.61
CA ALA A 23 7.83 14.28 7.46
C ALA A 23 7.93 12.88 8.08
N LEU A 24 8.74 12.03 7.46
CA LEU A 24 9.11 10.73 8.01
C LEU A 24 9.95 10.92 9.28
N THR A 25 9.83 9.98 10.20
CA THR A 25 10.68 9.95 11.40
C THR A 25 11.94 9.17 11.09
N GLU A 26 13.07 9.87 11.10
CA GLU A 26 14.38 9.27 10.84
C GLU A 26 14.99 8.74 12.14
N ILE A 27 15.66 7.59 12.06
CA ILE A 27 16.48 7.03 13.11
C ILE A 27 17.85 7.72 13.06
N ILE A 28 18.26 8.31 14.17
CA ILE A 28 19.53 9.05 14.28
C ILE A 28 20.64 8.17 14.90
N ASP A 29 20.26 7.15 15.66
CA ASP A 29 21.22 6.25 16.31
C ASP A 29 21.92 5.37 15.27
N THR A 30 23.24 5.53 15.15
CA THR A 30 24.06 4.83 14.15
C THR A 30 24.11 3.33 14.38
N GLY A 31 24.05 2.87 15.63
CA GLY A 31 24.05 1.44 15.94
C GLY A 31 22.74 0.77 15.50
N ILE A 32 21.61 1.48 15.67
CA ILE A 32 20.31 1.01 15.18
C ILE A 32 20.31 1.00 13.64
N LEU A 33 20.88 2.02 13.00
CA LEU A 33 20.97 2.08 11.53
C LEU A 33 21.77 0.92 10.96
N GLU A 34 22.93 0.60 11.53
CA GLU A 34 23.78 -0.53 11.12
C GLU A 34 23.03 -1.88 11.27
N GLU A 35 22.30 -2.07 12.37
CA GLU A 35 21.49 -3.27 12.58
C GLU A 35 20.35 -3.38 11.55
N ARG A 36 19.73 -2.28 11.21
CA ARG A 36 18.63 -2.25 10.23
C ARG A 36 19.14 -2.49 8.81
N GLU A 37 20.26 -1.92 8.44
CA GLU A 37 20.93 -2.15 7.15
C GLU A 37 21.28 -3.64 6.98
N ALA A 38 21.83 -4.26 8.02
CA ALA A 38 22.10 -5.71 8.03
C ALA A 38 20.83 -6.57 7.85
N GLN A 39 19.65 -6.02 8.14
CA GLN A 39 18.34 -6.64 7.93
C GLN A 39 17.65 -6.18 6.64
N GLN A 40 18.33 -5.45 5.77
CA GLN A 40 17.76 -4.85 4.55
C GLN A 40 16.57 -3.92 4.85
N ARG A 41 16.68 -3.13 5.90
CA ARG A 41 15.69 -2.14 6.32
C ARG A 41 16.24 -0.73 6.19
N GLY A 42 15.39 0.19 5.76
CA GLY A 42 15.73 1.58 5.65
C GLY A 42 15.74 2.35 6.98
N PRO A 43 16.05 3.65 6.93
CA PRO A 43 16.33 4.49 8.10
C PRO A 43 15.08 5.03 8.80
N TYR A 44 13.88 4.72 8.32
CA TYR A 44 12.66 5.31 8.86
C TYR A 44 11.98 4.41 9.87
N GLU A 45 11.40 5.01 10.91
CA GLU A 45 10.54 4.36 11.88
C GLU A 45 9.12 4.90 11.85
N ALA A 46 8.23 4.29 12.63
CA ALA A 46 6.85 4.72 12.70
C ALA A 46 6.70 6.10 13.35
N SER A 47 6.02 7.02 12.67
CA SER A 47 5.69 8.35 13.17
C SER A 47 4.48 8.25 14.11
N LEU A 48 4.74 8.32 15.42
CA LEU A 48 3.73 8.16 16.48
C LEU A 48 3.17 9.51 16.98
N GLY A 49 3.67 10.63 16.49
CA GLY A 49 3.23 11.97 16.86
C GLY A 49 1.73 12.18 16.67
N ALA A 50 1.15 13.14 17.41
CA ALA A 50 -0.28 13.46 17.31
C ALA A 50 -0.66 13.94 15.91
N ASP A 51 0.25 14.66 15.25
CA ASP A 51 0.05 15.25 13.93
C ASP A 51 0.50 14.34 12.77
N ALA A 52 1.07 13.16 13.08
CA ALA A 52 1.55 12.23 12.07
C ALA A 52 0.39 11.77 11.18
N ARG A 53 0.51 12.02 9.89
CA ARG A 53 -0.52 11.69 8.88
C ARG A 53 0.12 11.43 7.53
N LEU A 54 -0.53 10.58 6.76
CA LEU A 54 -0.20 10.27 5.35
C LEU A 54 -1.19 10.96 4.41
N LEU A 55 -2.48 10.83 4.69
CA LEU A 55 -3.55 11.52 3.98
C LEU A 55 -4.03 12.76 4.76
N GLY A 56 -4.57 13.74 4.06
CA GLY A 56 -5.29 14.84 4.67
C GLY A 56 -6.76 14.50 4.91
N GLU A 57 -7.41 15.17 5.88
CA GLU A 57 -8.80 14.87 6.24
C GLU A 57 -9.77 15.03 5.06
N TYR A 58 -9.53 15.99 4.17
CA TYR A 58 -10.34 16.16 2.96
C TYR A 58 -10.27 14.92 2.04
N GLN A 59 -9.08 14.31 1.88
CA GLN A 59 -8.93 13.10 1.08
C GLN A 59 -9.54 11.87 1.77
N TRP A 60 -9.50 11.81 3.11
CA TRP A 60 -10.20 10.78 3.87
C TRP A 60 -11.72 10.80 3.65
N GLN A 61 -12.33 11.98 3.75
CA GLN A 61 -13.77 12.13 3.49
C GLN A 61 -14.14 11.75 2.06
N TRP A 62 -13.34 12.23 1.10
CA TRP A 62 -13.52 11.86 -0.31
C TRP A 62 -13.36 10.34 -0.54
N LEU A 63 -12.38 9.70 0.08
CA LEU A 63 -12.16 8.26 -0.05
C LEU A 63 -13.35 7.46 0.52
N GLU A 64 -13.87 7.87 1.66
CA GLU A 64 -15.08 7.27 2.25
C GLU A 64 -16.28 7.38 1.32
N GLU A 65 -16.49 8.55 0.68
CA GLU A 65 -17.52 8.72 -0.35
C GLU A 65 -17.29 7.80 -1.56
N GLN A 66 -16.04 7.66 -2.01
CA GLN A 66 -15.71 6.77 -3.12
C GLN A 66 -15.95 5.29 -2.79
N MET A 67 -15.69 4.87 -1.56
CA MET A 67 -15.94 3.49 -1.12
C MET A 67 -17.43 3.13 -1.10
N GLN A 68 -18.33 4.12 -1.06
CA GLN A 68 -19.78 3.93 -1.13
C GLN A 68 -20.31 3.84 -2.57
N VAL A 69 -19.51 4.16 -3.57
CA VAL A 69 -19.89 4.00 -4.99
C VAL A 69 -19.93 2.51 -5.33
N PRO A 70 -21.05 1.98 -5.85
CA PRO A 70 -21.12 0.58 -6.23
C PRO A 70 -20.10 0.23 -7.33
N ALA A 71 -19.41 -0.90 -7.16
CA ALA A 71 -18.50 -1.46 -8.16
C ALA A 71 -18.45 -2.98 -8.00
N ASP A 72 -18.16 -3.73 -9.09
CA ASP A 72 -17.95 -5.19 -9.01
C ASP A 72 -16.51 -5.51 -8.63
N VAL A 73 -15.55 -4.67 -9.04
CA VAL A 73 -14.14 -4.74 -8.68
C VAL A 73 -13.60 -3.35 -8.42
N ARG A 74 -12.70 -3.23 -7.46
CA ARG A 74 -12.05 -1.97 -7.12
C ARG A 74 -10.53 -2.10 -7.15
N ILE A 75 -9.86 -1.15 -7.80
CA ILE A 75 -8.40 -1.02 -7.77
C ILE A 75 -8.07 0.29 -7.05
N ILE A 76 -7.25 0.21 -6.01
CA ILE A 76 -6.78 1.39 -5.27
C ILE A 76 -5.27 1.54 -5.51
N GLY A 77 -4.89 2.64 -6.18
CA GLY A 77 -3.50 3.00 -6.42
C GLY A 77 -2.90 3.75 -5.24
N SER A 78 -1.81 3.21 -4.73
CA SER A 78 -1.00 3.75 -3.64
C SER A 78 0.43 3.93 -4.15
N SER A 79 1.04 5.11 -4.00
CA SER A 79 2.43 5.30 -4.46
C SER A 79 3.46 4.53 -3.63
N ILE A 80 3.11 4.08 -2.41
CA ILE A 80 3.95 3.29 -1.50
C ILE A 80 3.17 2.09 -0.97
N GLN A 81 3.89 1.08 -0.49
CA GLN A 81 3.30 -0.17 -0.02
C GLN A 81 2.40 0.02 1.21
N LEU A 82 1.22 -0.61 1.19
CA LEU A 82 0.24 -0.64 2.27
C LEU A 82 0.45 -1.83 3.22
N LEU A 83 0.61 -3.03 2.66
CA LEU A 83 0.64 -4.27 3.44
C LEU A 83 2.02 -4.55 4.03
N ALA A 84 3.09 -4.14 3.36
CA ALA A 84 4.45 -4.30 3.87
C ALA A 84 4.61 -3.59 5.23
N GLU A 85 5.10 -4.35 6.21
CA GLU A 85 5.32 -3.87 7.57
C GLU A 85 6.80 -3.88 7.92
N PHE A 86 7.24 -2.86 8.67
CA PHE A 86 8.60 -2.81 9.24
C PHE A 86 9.73 -2.85 8.20
N THR A 87 9.46 -2.43 6.96
CA THR A 87 10.51 -2.34 5.95
C THR A 87 11.55 -1.27 6.28
N GLY A 88 11.11 -0.18 6.93
CA GLY A 88 11.95 0.96 7.28
C GLY A 88 12.21 1.92 6.11
N TRP A 89 11.71 1.63 4.92
CA TRP A 89 11.57 2.56 3.81
C TRP A 89 10.22 3.25 3.84
N GLU A 90 9.85 4.02 2.83
CA GLU A 90 8.55 4.67 2.76
C GLU A 90 7.42 3.64 2.59
N THR A 91 6.59 3.49 3.61
CA THR A 91 5.41 2.61 3.60
C THR A 91 4.30 3.21 4.43
N TRP A 92 3.10 2.69 4.31
CA TRP A 92 2.00 3.04 5.23
C TRP A 92 2.32 2.68 6.69
N ALA A 93 3.19 1.71 6.94
CA ALA A 93 3.63 1.35 8.28
C ALA A 93 4.36 2.49 9.01
N ASN A 94 4.91 3.48 8.28
CA ASN A 94 5.45 4.70 8.86
C ASN A 94 4.38 5.60 9.48
N TYR A 95 3.12 5.42 9.10
CA TYR A 95 1.96 6.19 9.56
C TYR A 95 0.87 5.26 10.11
N PRO A 96 1.11 4.61 11.28
CA PRO A 96 0.27 3.52 11.75
C PRO A 96 -1.18 3.93 12.03
N LYS A 97 -1.45 5.19 12.38
CA LYS A 97 -2.81 5.69 12.57
C LYS A 97 -3.59 5.73 11.27
N ASP A 98 -2.98 6.26 10.20
CA ASP A 98 -3.62 6.34 8.89
C ASP A 98 -3.77 4.94 8.28
N ARG A 99 -2.77 4.07 8.47
CA ARG A 99 -2.86 2.68 8.03
C ARG A 99 -4.01 1.94 8.73
N GLN A 100 -4.16 2.11 10.03
CA GLN A 100 -5.25 1.54 10.81
C GLN A 100 -6.61 2.07 10.33
N ARG A 101 -6.74 3.40 10.15
CA ARG A 101 -7.95 4.04 9.61
C ARG A 101 -8.34 3.48 8.23
N PHE A 102 -7.35 3.19 7.38
CA PHE A 102 -7.61 2.59 6.07
C PHE A 102 -8.20 1.18 6.20
N PHE A 103 -7.67 0.35 7.08
CA PHE A 103 -8.23 -0.99 7.34
C PHE A 103 -9.64 -0.92 7.95
N GLU A 104 -9.89 0.03 8.83
CA GLU A 104 -11.22 0.26 9.38
C GLU A 104 -12.21 0.66 8.29
N LEU A 105 -11.81 1.55 7.38
CA LEU A 105 -12.61 1.94 6.22
C LEU A 105 -12.91 0.73 5.32
N LEU A 106 -11.93 -0.12 5.03
CA LEU A 106 -12.16 -1.35 4.27
C LEU A 106 -13.12 -2.29 5.01
N ALA A 107 -12.94 -2.49 6.29
CA ALA A 107 -13.82 -3.35 7.10
C ALA A 107 -15.29 -2.86 7.10
N GLU A 108 -15.51 -1.55 7.03
CA GLU A 108 -16.82 -0.95 7.01
C GLU A 108 -17.48 -1.00 5.63
N TYR A 109 -16.73 -0.68 4.56
CA TYR A 109 -17.31 -0.44 3.24
C TYR A 109 -17.00 -1.50 2.18
N GLN A 110 -16.02 -2.37 2.36
CA GLN A 110 -15.69 -3.38 1.35
C GLN A 110 -16.84 -4.37 1.16
N ARG A 111 -17.32 -4.48 -0.07
CA ARG A 111 -18.39 -5.41 -0.49
C ARG A 111 -18.01 -6.19 -1.76
N GLU A 112 -16.86 -5.90 -2.33
CA GLU A 112 -16.30 -6.43 -3.57
C GLU A 112 -14.81 -6.75 -3.41
N PRO A 113 -14.21 -7.52 -4.33
CA PRO A 113 -12.76 -7.70 -4.40
C PRO A 113 -12.05 -6.35 -4.56
N ILE A 114 -11.03 -6.11 -3.72
CA ILE A 114 -10.18 -4.93 -3.79
C ILE A 114 -8.74 -5.38 -4.06
N LEU A 115 -8.14 -4.79 -5.09
CA LEU A 115 -6.71 -4.91 -5.38
C LEU A 115 -6.03 -3.58 -5.09
N ILE A 116 -5.00 -3.60 -4.25
CA ILE A 116 -4.09 -2.48 -4.08
C ILE A 116 -2.96 -2.62 -5.10
N ILE A 117 -2.63 -1.54 -5.79
CA ILE A 117 -1.43 -1.46 -6.63
C ILE A 117 -0.47 -0.44 -6.02
N SER A 118 0.80 -0.80 -5.90
CA SER A 118 1.80 0.06 -5.28
C SER A 118 3.15 0.03 -5.98
N GLY A 119 4.08 0.88 -5.53
CA GLY A 119 5.40 1.02 -6.11
C GLY A 119 6.44 1.51 -5.12
N ASP A 120 7.34 2.41 -5.57
CA ASP A 120 8.43 3.06 -4.83
C ASP A 120 9.68 2.19 -4.60
N VAL A 121 9.51 0.93 -4.30
CA VAL A 121 10.57 0.03 -3.78
C VAL A 121 11.49 -0.58 -4.85
N HIS A 122 11.22 -0.36 -6.13
CA HIS A 122 12.01 -0.81 -7.29
C HIS A 122 12.10 -2.33 -7.48
N TRP A 123 11.27 -3.11 -6.79
CA TRP A 123 11.05 -4.53 -7.04
C TRP A 123 9.57 -4.84 -7.26
N ALA A 124 9.27 -6.06 -7.62
CA ALA A 124 7.90 -6.55 -7.67
C ALA A 124 7.66 -7.61 -6.59
N GLU A 125 6.50 -7.56 -5.94
CA GLU A 125 6.02 -8.59 -5.02
C GLU A 125 4.50 -8.61 -4.94
N LEU A 126 3.97 -9.76 -4.58
CA LEU A 126 2.58 -9.94 -4.20
C LEU A 126 2.49 -10.07 -2.68
N SER A 127 1.59 -9.32 -2.07
CA SER A 127 1.28 -9.43 -0.64
C SER A 127 -0.20 -9.70 -0.43
N GLU A 128 -0.51 -10.47 0.61
CA GLU A 128 -1.88 -10.85 0.95
C GLU A 128 -2.10 -10.82 2.46
N ILE A 129 -3.27 -10.34 2.86
CA ILE A 129 -3.79 -10.51 4.22
C ILE A 129 -5.24 -10.96 4.18
N ASN A 130 -5.58 -11.90 5.06
CA ASN A 130 -6.98 -12.26 5.28
C ASN A 130 -7.62 -11.24 6.21
N THR A 131 -8.67 -10.59 5.75
CA THR A 131 -9.46 -9.67 6.56
C THR A 131 -10.58 -10.44 7.26
N THR A 132 -10.77 -10.23 8.55
CA THR A 132 -11.68 -11.04 9.38
C THR A 132 -13.16 -10.91 9.02
N ASN A 133 -13.54 -9.92 8.23
CA ASN A 133 -14.93 -9.56 7.98
C ASN A 133 -15.34 -9.65 6.49
N ASN A 134 -14.45 -10.07 5.61
CA ASN A 134 -14.71 -10.10 4.17
C ASN A 134 -14.44 -11.47 3.58
N ASP A 135 -15.20 -11.82 2.53
CA ASP A 135 -15.06 -13.07 1.79
C ASP A 135 -13.81 -13.11 0.90
N TRP A 136 -13.15 -11.95 0.70
CA TRP A 136 -11.96 -11.82 -0.14
C TRP A 136 -10.76 -11.36 0.67
N PRO A 137 -9.58 -11.94 0.44
CA PRO A 137 -8.34 -11.40 0.97
C PRO A 137 -8.08 -10.01 0.38
N LEU A 138 -7.39 -9.15 1.13
CA LEU A 138 -6.83 -7.93 0.59
C LEU A 138 -5.49 -8.27 -0.06
N ILE A 139 -5.39 -7.98 -1.35
CA ILE A 139 -4.20 -8.26 -2.16
C ILE A 139 -3.53 -6.94 -2.52
N GLU A 140 -2.21 -6.89 -2.40
CA GLU A 140 -1.39 -5.80 -2.90
C GLU A 140 -0.38 -6.33 -3.92
N LEU A 141 -0.42 -5.76 -5.12
CA LEU A 141 0.57 -5.97 -6.17
C LEU A 141 1.50 -4.75 -6.22
N THR A 142 2.73 -4.93 -5.79
CA THR A 142 3.80 -3.95 -5.94
C THR A 142 4.58 -4.23 -7.21
N SER A 143 4.83 -3.20 -8.04
CA SER A 143 5.68 -3.31 -9.22
C SER A 143 6.20 -1.93 -9.61
N SER A 144 7.49 -1.68 -9.42
CA SER A 144 8.11 -0.36 -9.64
C SER A 144 9.56 -0.41 -10.13
N GLY A 145 10.00 -1.56 -10.65
CA GLY A 145 11.36 -1.78 -11.15
C GLY A 145 11.51 -1.57 -12.66
N LEU A 146 10.70 -0.69 -13.32
CA LEU A 146 10.78 -0.55 -14.77
C LEU A 146 12.06 0.13 -15.25
N THR A 147 12.54 1.13 -14.55
CA THR A 147 13.71 1.95 -14.93
C THR A 147 14.87 1.86 -13.96
N GLU A 148 14.64 1.35 -12.76
CA GLU A 148 15.62 1.19 -11.71
C GLU A 148 15.30 -0.08 -10.92
N GLU A 149 16.32 -0.87 -10.62
CA GLU A 149 16.22 -2.15 -9.95
C GLU A 149 16.81 -2.04 -8.54
N TRP A 150 16.22 -2.76 -7.60
CA TRP A 150 16.71 -2.82 -6.22
C TRP A 150 16.81 -4.27 -5.75
N SER A 151 18.04 -4.75 -5.54
CA SER A 151 18.29 -6.15 -5.20
C SER A 151 18.17 -6.48 -3.71
N GLU A 152 18.23 -5.47 -2.83
CA GLU A 152 18.16 -5.65 -1.38
C GLU A 152 16.69 -5.58 -0.91
N ILE A 153 15.97 -6.67 -1.15
CA ILE A 153 14.54 -6.75 -0.89
C ILE A 153 14.27 -6.81 0.61
N SER A 154 13.54 -5.81 1.12
CA SER A 154 13.17 -5.73 2.53
C SER A 154 12.27 -6.88 3.00
N PRO A 155 12.34 -7.25 4.29
CA PRO A 155 11.44 -8.24 4.87
C PRO A 155 9.97 -7.83 4.74
N ASN A 156 9.11 -8.78 4.37
CA ASN A 156 7.68 -8.58 4.32
C ASN A 156 6.99 -9.89 4.68
N ARG A 157 6.34 -9.95 5.84
CA ARG A 157 5.68 -11.18 6.33
C ARG A 157 4.39 -11.53 5.57
N HIS A 158 3.85 -10.58 4.81
CA HIS A 158 2.64 -10.75 4.02
C HIS A 158 2.93 -11.14 2.57
N ARG A 159 4.23 -11.24 2.21
CA ARG A 159 4.63 -11.64 0.86
C ARG A 159 4.19 -13.06 0.54
N VAL A 160 3.57 -13.21 -0.63
CA VAL A 160 3.17 -14.50 -1.21
C VAL A 160 4.13 -14.86 -2.34
N GLY A 161 4.89 -15.92 -2.16
CA GLY A 161 5.91 -16.34 -3.12
C GLY A 161 7.18 -15.46 -3.08
N PRO A 162 8.04 -15.56 -4.09
CA PRO A 162 9.27 -14.77 -4.18
C PRO A 162 8.98 -13.32 -4.62
N ALA A 163 9.80 -12.37 -4.17
CA ALA A 163 9.88 -11.07 -4.78
C ALA A 163 10.81 -11.11 -6.02
N PHE A 164 10.64 -10.17 -6.93
CA PHE A 164 11.34 -10.09 -8.19
C PHE A 164 12.07 -8.75 -8.30
N ALA A 165 13.41 -8.78 -8.26
CA ALA A 165 14.28 -7.61 -8.17
C ALA A 165 14.72 -7.03 -9.52
N GLU A 166 14.60 -7.80 -10.61
CA GLU A 166 14.98 -7.36 -11.95
C GLU A 166 13.93 -6.39 -12.53
N ALA A 167 14.22 -5.83 -13.70
CA ALA A 167 13.28 -4.94 -14.41
C ALA A 167 11.90 -5.57 -14.56
N ASN A 168 10.86 -4.88 -14.10
CA ASN A 168 9.53 -5.46 -13.98
C ASN A 168 8.40 -4.47 -14.29
N PHE A 169 7.25 -5.04 -14.65
CA PHE A 169 5.96 -4.35 -14.73
C PHE A 169 4.84 -5.33 -14.34
N GLY A 170 3.75 -4.79 -13.82
CA GLY A 170 2.55 -5.57 -13.47
C GLY A 170 1.52 -5.55 -14.59
N LEU A 171 0.84 -6.70 -14.81
CA LEU A 171 -0.33 -6.82 -15.67
C LEU A 171 -1.50 -7.35 -14.84
N ILE A 172 -2.65 -6.70 -14.97
CA ILE A 172 -3.89 -7.11 -14.32
C ILE A 172 -4.89 -7.44 -15.42
N GLU A 173 -5.39 -8.67 -15.41
CA GLU A 173 -6.46 -9.12 -16.29
C GLU A 173 -7.70 -9.40 -15.45
N ILE A 174 -8.85 -8.85 -15.86
CA ILE A 174 -10.13 -9.05 -15.18
C ILE A 174 -11.03 -9.83 -16.11
N ASP A 175 -11.42 -11.03 -15.70
CA ASP A 175 -12.39 -11.87 -16.37
C ASP A 175 -13.72 -11.77 -15.62
N TRP A 176 -14.79 -11.34 -16.35
CA TRP A 176 -16.11 -11.04 -15.78
C TRP A 176 -17.04 -12.26 -15.73
#